data_833bff129f284e6bac46b1680025e95c
#
_entry.id   833bff129f284e6bac46b1680025e95c
#
_cell.length_a   1.000
_cell.length_b   1.000
_cell.length_c   1.000
_cell.angle_alpha   90.00
_cell.angle_beta   90.00
_cell.angle_gamma   90.00
#
_symmetry.space_group_name_H-M   'P 1'
#
loop_
_entity.id
_entity.type
_entity.pdbx_description
1 polymer ?
#
loop_
_entity_poly.entity_id
_entity_poly.type
_entity_poly.pdbx_seq_one_letter_code
_entity_poly.pdbx_strand_id
1 'polypeptide(L)'
;MHNLSYYIAYLDLYKAEIIKVILYVLFGYAFFYDCLRDTRPEFIAHIKEQTFDFKVVSFKSAREYQVEGVDRDGRTRVHKITRFWAITDKDLRAGNRIVKQKGNTTLSIIQPGTIRRFPLSFSDGEEVW
;
A
#
# COMPACT_ATOMS: atom_id res chain seq x y z
N MET A 1 30.69 -56.65 1.33
CA MET A 1 30.57 -55.75 0.19
C MET A 1 29.14 -55.58 -0.33
N HIS A 2 28.26 -56.52 -0.10
CA HIS A 2 26.86 -56.37 -0.50
C HIS A 2 26.15 -55.22 0.21
N ASN A 3 26.59 -54.85 1.39
CA ASN A 3 25.98 -53.77 2.18
C ASN A 3 26.24 -52.39 1.62
N LEU A 4 27.35 -52.17 0.87
CA LEU A 4 27.67 -50.85 0.32
C LEU A 4 26.66 -50.41 -0.76
N SER A 5 26.30 -51.33 -1.67
CA SER A 5 25.27 -51.01 -2.67
C SER A 5 23.91 -50.74 -2.07
N TYR A 6 23.56 -51.45 -1.03
CA TYR A 6 22.34 -51.23 -0.28
C TYR A 6 22.34 -49.84 0.41
N TYR A 7 23.42 -49.46 1.05
CA TYR A 7 23.55 -48.14 1.67
C TYR A 7 23.51 -47.01 0.65
N ILE A 8 24.13 -47.17 -0.51
CA ILE A 8 24.09 -46.17 -1.58
C ILE A 8 22.65 -45.97 -2.08
N ALA A 9 21.94 -47.04 -2.34
CA ALA A 9 20.53 -46.99 -2.77
C ALA A 9 19.64 -46.35 -1.71
N TYR A 10 19.88 -46.67 -0.44
CA TYR A 10 19.17 -46.09 0.69
C TYR A 10 19.46 -44.58 0.84
N LEU A 11 20.69 -44.16 0.68
CA LEU A 11 21.08 -42.74 0.70
C LEU A 11 20.45 -41.98 -0.45
N ASP A 12 20.33 -42.56 -1.64
CA ASP A 12 19.67 -41.93 -2.77
C ASP A 12 18.17 -41.71 -2.52
N LEU A 13 17.50 -42.65 -1.87
CA LEU A 13 16.12 -42.47 -1.45
C LEU A 13 15.98 -41.37 -0.41
N TYR A 14 16.85 -41.35 0.57
CA TYR A 14 16.90 -40.26 1.58
C TYR A 14 17.20 -38.92 0.97
N LYS A 15 18.08 -38.86 -0.02
CA LYS A 15 18.41 -37.63 -0.72
C LYS A 15 17.18 -36.97 -1.31
N ALA A 16 16.31 -37.72 -1.98
CA ALA A 16 15.07 -37.21 -2.55
C ALA A 16 14.16 -36.62 -1.47
N GLU A 17 14.03 -37.29 -0.33
CA GLU A 17 13.22 -36.81 0.80
C GLU A 17 13.82 -35.55 1.44
N ILE A 18 15.13 -35.53 1.63
CA ILE A 18 15.84 -34.37 2.18
C ILE A 18 15.68 -33.15 1.26
N ILE A 19 15.79 -33.31 -0.04
CA ILE A 19 15.61 -32.26 -1.01
C ILE A 19 14.19 -31.70 -0.94
N LYS A 20 13.17 -32.56 -0.84
CA LYS A 20 11.78 -32.12 -0.66
C LYS A 20 11.59 -31.29 0.60
N VAL A 21 12.13 -31.74 1.72
CA VAL A 21 12.04 -31.01 3.00
C VAL A 21 12.70 -29.65 2.89
N ILE A 22 13.90 -29.58 2.31
CA ILE A 22 14.62 -28.32 2.11
C ILE A 22 13.79 -27.37 1.24
N LEU A 23 13.21 -27.85 0.14
CA LEU A 23 12.36 -27.04 -0.73
C LEU A 23 11.13 -26.52 0.01
N TYR A 24 10.45 -27.34 0.79
CA TYR A 24 9.30 -26.91 1.59
C TYR A 24 9.70 -25.86 2.62
N VAL A 25 10.82 -26.01 3.29
CA VAL A 25 11.32 -25.03 4.27
C VAL A 25 11.65 -23.72 3.58
N LEU A 26 12.31 -23.75 2.42
CA LEU A 26 12.65 -22.55 1.67
C LEU A 26 11.41 -21.82 1.17
N PHE A 27 10.43 -22.53 0.61
CA PHE A 27 9.16 -21.94 0.17
C PHE A 27 8.38 -21.37 1.35
N GLY A 28 8.31 -22.11 2.44
CA GLY A 28 7.65 -21.63 3.66
C GLY A 28 8.30 -20.39 4.22
N TYR A 29 9.62 -20.34 4.25
CA TYR A 29 10.37 -19.17 4.69
C TYR A 29 10.13 -17.96 3.77
N ALA A 30 10.19 -18.15 2.47
CA ALA A 30 9.92 -17.07 1.52
C ALA A 30 8.49 -16.55 1.64
N PHE A 31 7.52 -17.44 1.80
CA PHE A 31 6.13 -17.09 2.00
C PHE A 31 5.93 -16.30 3.31
N PHE A 32 6.50 -16.77 4.41
CA PHE A 32 6.46 -16.07 5.69
C PHE A 32 7.15 -14.72 5.62
N TYR A 33 8.29 -14.64 4.96
CA TYR A 33 9.01 -13.39 4.79
C TYR A 33 8.14 -12.35 4.07
N ASP A 34 7.50 -12.72 2.97
CA ASP A 34 6.60 -11.84 2.24
C ASP A 34 5.38 -11.43 3.09
N CYS A 35 4.80 -12.37 3.85
CA CYS A 35 3.66 -12.09 4.72
C CYS A 35 4.02 -11.18 5.89
N LEU A 36 5.23 -11.31 6.45
CA LEU A 36 5.69 -10.55 7.60
C LEU A 36 6.41 -9.26 7.23
N ARG A 37 6.72 -9.09 5.96
CA ARG A 37 7.39 -7.88 5.48
C ARG A 37 6.49 -6.68 5.71
N ASP A 38 7.04 -5.68 6.40
CA ASP A 38 6.35 -4.41 6.57
C ASP A 38 6.50 -3.57 5.30
N THR A 39 5.38 -3.35 4.59
CA THR A 39 5.33 -2.55 3.37
C THR A 39 5.03 -1.07 3.62
N ARG A 40 4.81 -0.67 4.89
CA ARG A 40 4.48 0.71 5.24
C ARG A 40 5.53 1.73 4.81
N PRO A 41 6.84 1.49 4.97
CA PRO A 41 7.85 2.45 4.50
C PRO A 41 7.79 2.70 3.01
N GLU A 42 7.55 1.67 2.20
CA GLU A 42 7.40 1.79 0.75
C GLU A 42 6.14 2.55 0.38
N PHE A 43 5.04 2.27 1.05
CA PHE A 43 3.78 2.97 0.87
C PHE A 43 3.90 4.45 1.25
N ILE A 44 4.51 4.75 2.38
CA ILE A 44 4.76 6.13 2.83
C ILE A 44 5.62 6.88 1.81
N ALA A 45 6.67 6.25 1.28
CA ALA A 45 7.51 6.82 0.25
C ALA A 45 6.71 7.12 -1.03
N HIS A 46 5.83 6.21 -1.43
CA HIS A 46 4.94 6.41 -2.57
C HIS A 46 4.00 7.59 -2.35
N ILE A 47 3.40 7.70 -1.17
CA ILE A 47 2.52 8.82 -0.82
C ILE A 47 3.29 10.15 -0.83
N LYS A 48 4.52 10.18 -0.33
CA LYS A 48 5.36 11.38 -0.36
C LYS A 48 5.63 11.88 -1.78
N GLU A 49 5.71 11.00 -2.75
CA GLU A 49 5.92 11.36 -4.16
C GLU A 49 4.66 11.89 -4.82
N GLN A 50 3.48 11.59 -4.29
CA GLN A 50 2.23 12.07 -4.86
C GLN A 50 2.02 13.56 -4.60
N THR A 51 1.47 14.23 -5.59
CA THR A 51 1.12 15.65 -5.52
C THR A 51 -0.31 15.82 -5.98
N PHE A 52 -1.14 16.47 -5.17
CA PHE A 52 -2.52 16.80 -5.51
C PHE A 52 -2.74 18.29 -5.38
N ASP A 53 -3.42 18.88 -6.33
CA ASP A 53 -3.93 20.24 -6.26
C ASP A 53 -5.08 20.37 -7.25
N PHE A 54 -6.28 20.05 -6.79
CA PHE A 54 -7.45 20.04 -7.64
C PHE A 54 -8.71 20.43 -6.86
N LYS A 55 -9.70 20.92 -7.59
CA LYS A 55 -11.02 21.24 -7.06
C LYS A 55 -11.96 20.05 -7.34
N VAL A 56 -12.65 19.58 -6.32
CA VAL A 56 -13.54 18.41 -6.43
C VAL A 56 -14.75 18.74 -7.28
N VAL A 57 -15.05 17.87 -8.24
CA VAL A 57 -16.29 17.88 -9.04
C VAL A 57 -17.22 16.80 -8.55
N SER A 58 -16.75 15.57 -8.45
CA SER A 58 -17.51 14.41 -7.97
C SER A 58 -16.59 13.36 -7.41
N PHE A 59 -17.13 12.36 -6.73
CA PHE A 59 -16.34 11.25 -6.23
C PHE A 59 -17.15 9.95 -6.25
N LYS A 60 -16.41 8.83 -6.28
CA LYS A 60 -16.94 7.50 -6.06
C LYS A 60 -16.22 6.86 -4.88
N SER A 61 -17.00 6.24 -4.01
CA SER A 61 -16.47 5.42 -2.93
C SER A 61 -16.33 3.98 -3.43
N ALA A 62 -15.09 3.52 -3.51
CA ALA A 62 -14.73 2.17 -3.90
C ALA A 62 -13.70 1.64 -2.91
N ARG A 63 -12.81 0.75 -3.33
CA ARG A 63 -11.66 0.31 -2.52
C ARG A 63 -10.79 1.50 -2.10
N GLU A 64 -10.65 2.47 -3.01
CA GLU A 64 -10.08 3.78 -2.76
C GLU A 64 -11.11 4.84 -3.15
N TYR A 65 -10.99 6.07 -2.70
CA TYR A 65 -11.79 7.15 -3.23
C TYR A 65 -11.29 7.53 -4.61
N GLN A 66 -12.20 7.54 -5.58
CA GLN A 66 -11.92 8.03 -6.92
C GLN A 66 -12.57 9.40 -7.06
N VAL A 67 -11.78 10.43 -7.09
CA VAL A 67 -12.25 11.82 -7.08
C VAL A 67 -12.00 12.43 -8.44
N GLU A 68 -13.07 12.85 -9.11
CA GLU A 68 -12.97 13.65 -10.31
C GLU A 68 -12.78 15.11 -9.92
N GLY A 69 -11.71 15.72 -10.38
CA GLY A 69 -11.38 17.08 -10.02
C GLY A 69 -10.76 17.85 -11.17
N VAL A 70 -10.85 19.17 -11.06
CA VAL A 70 -10.24 20.12 -12.03
C VAL A 70 -8.91 20.57 -11.45
N ASP A 71 -7.82 20.23 -12.14
CA ASP A 71 -6.47 20.64 -11.78
C ASP A 71 -6.26 22.15 -12.01
N ARG A 72 -5.16 22.69 -11.51
CA ARG A 72 -4.81 24.10 -11.72
C ARG A 72 -4.68 24.50 -13.19
N ASP A 73 -4.32 23.56 -14.04
CA ASP A 73 -4.22 23.75 -15.49
C ASP A 73 -5.58 23.75 -16.21
N GLY A 74 -6.68 23.59 -15.47
CA GLY A 74 -8.04 23.54 -16.01
C GLY A 74 -8.47 22.19 -16.55
N ARG A 75 -7.64 21.16 -16.42
CA ARG A 75 -7.96 19.80 -16.91
C ARG A 75 -8.73 19.02 -15.85
N THR A 76 -9.73 18.30 -16.30
CA THR A 76 -10.46 17.36 -15.44
C THR A 76 -9.76 16.01 -15.45
N ARG A 77 -9.45 15.51 -14.27
CA ARG A 77 -8.79 14.20 -14.08
C ARG A 77 -9.41 13.46 -12.90
N VAL A 78 -9.26 12.13 -12.93
CA VAL A 78 -9.65 11.28 -11.82
C VAL A 78 -8.42 11.00 -10.96
N HIS A 79 -8.52 11.34 -9.69
CA HIS A 79 -7.47 11.11 -8.71
C HIS A 79 -7.89 10.00 -7.76
N LYS A 80 -6.99 9.09 -7.46
CA LYS A 80 -7.21 8.03 -6.47
C LYS A 80 -6.64 8.48 -5.13
N ILE A 81 -7.49 8.51 -4.13
CA ILE A 81 -7.12 8.93 -2.77
C ILE A 81 -7.28 7.75 -1.84
N THR A 82 -6.20 7.39 -1.15
CA THR A 82 -6.22 6.28 -0.20
C THR A 82 -7.12 6.57 1.00
N ARG A 83 -7.78 5.54 1.51
CA ARG A 83 -8.60 5.63 2.72
C ARG A 83 -7.79 5.77 4.01
N PHE A 84 -6.48 5.66 3.95
CA PHE A 84 -5.60 5.89 5.09
C PHE A 84 -5.53 7.37 5.50
N TRP A 85 -5.96 8.29 4.65
CA TRP A 85 -6.39 9.59 5.12
C TRP A 85 -7.84 9.48 5.58
N ALA A 86 -8.11 9.79 6.83
CA ALA A 86 -9.43 9.61 7.45
C ALA A 86 -10.43 10.68 6.98
N ILE A 87 -10.54 10.86 5.68
CA ILE A 87 -11.51 11.79 5.07
C ILE A 87 -12.88 11.13 4.96
N THR A 88 -13.90 11.95 4.97
CA THR A 88 -15.29 11.51 4.85
C THR A 88 -15.90 12.01 3.53
N ASP A 89 -17.09 11.51 3.21
CA ASP A 89 -17.85 11.97 2.04
C ASP A 89 -18.08 13.48 2.07
N LYS A 90 -18.23 14.05 3.26
CA LYS A 90 -18.40 15.50 3.44
C LYS A 90 -17.16 16.29 3.01
N ASP A 91 -15.99 15.71 3.19
CA ASP A 91 -14.73 16.35 2.80
C ASP A 91 -14.53 16.38 1.28
N LEU A 92 -15.22 15.47 0.58
CA LEU A 92 -15.15 15.34 -0.88
C LEU A 92 -16.31 16.05 -1.60
N ARG A 93 -16.95 17.01 -0.96
CA ARG A 93 -18.00 17.79 -1.61
C ARG A 93 -17.47 18.58 -2.79
N ALA A 94 -18.30 18.70 -3.82
CA ALA A 94 -17.98 19.53 -4.97
C ALA A 94 -17.65 20.97 -4.52
N GLY A 95 -16.58 21.52 -5.07
CA GLY A 95 -16.11 22.86 -4.73
C GLY A 95 -15.01 22.90 -3.68
N ASN A 96 -14.81 21.85 -2.89
CA ASN A 96 -13.65 21.73 -2.00
C ASN A 96 -12.38 21.54 -2.82
N ARG A 97 -11.28 22.06 -2.30
CA ARG A 97 -9.97 21.89 -2.94
C ARG A 97 -9.13 20.94 -2.13
N ILE A 98 -8.51 19.99 -2.80
CA ILE A 98 -7.63 19.00 -2.18
C ILE A 98 -6.20 19.32 -2.58
N VAL A 99 -5.33 19.49 -1.59
CA VAL A 99 -3.93 19.84 -1.79
C VAL A 99 -3.04 18.88 -1.00
N LYS A 100 -2.06 18.34 -1.68
CA LYS A 100 -0.97 17.59 -1.07
C LYS A 100 0.32 17.96 -1.76
N GLN A 101 1.29 18.37 -0.98
CA GLN A 101 2.60 18.74 -1.51
C GLN A 101 3.54 17.54 -1.58
N LYS A 102 4.46 17.57 -2.53
CA LYS A 102 5.52 16.58 -2.64
C LYS A 102 6.39 16.63 -1.39
N GLY A 103 6.75 15.46 -0.90
CA GLY A 103 7.65 15.33 0.25
C GLY A 103 6.96 15.25 1.60
N ASN A 104 5.66 15.46 1.68
CA ASN A 104 4.92 15.25 2.92
C ASN A 104 3.80 14.22 2.77
N THR A 105 3.22 13.82 3.88
CA THR A 105 2.15 12.80 3.94
C THR A 105 0.81 13.37 4.37
N THR A 106 0.74 14.67 4.61
CA THR A 106 -0.47 15.34 5.09
C THR A 106 -1.32 15.79 3.91
N LEU A 107 -2.58 15.41 3.90
CA LEU A 107 -3.57 15.88 2.94
C LEU A 107 -4.32 17.07 3.53
N SER A 108 -4.42 18.15 2.76
CA SER A 108 -5.16 19.34 3.16
C SER A 108 -6.41 19.48 2.32
N ILE A 109 -7.54 19.76 2.96
CA ILE A 109 -8.81 20.01 2.31
C ILE A 109 -9.22 21.45 2.63
N ILE A 110 -9.30 22.25 1.58
CA ILE A 110 -9.64 23.67 1.69
C ILE A 110 -11.11 23.82 1.40
N GLN A 111 -11.83 24.25 2.43
CA GLN A 111 -13.26 24.59 2.36
C GLN A 111 -13.39 26.12 2.52
N PRO A 112 -14.53 26.72 2.15
CA PRO A 112 -14.77 28.14 2.42
C PRO A 112 -14.62 28.46 3.90
N GLY A 113 -13.63 29.31 4.23
CA GLY A 113 -13.35 29.72 5.59
C GLY A 113 -12.63 28.72 6.49
N THR A 114 -12.28 27.54 6.01
CA THR A 114 -11.67 26.49 6.84
C THR A 114 -10.65 25.65 6.03
N ILE A 115 -9.53 25.34 6.66
CA ILE A 115 -8.57 24.38 6.13
C ILE A 115 -8.48 23.21 7.12
N ARG A 116 -8.80 22.01 6.64
CA ARG A 116 -8.68 20.79 7.43
C ARG A 116 -7.48 19.97 6.94
N ARG A 117 -6.67 19.49 7.86
CA ARG A 117 -5.49 18.69 7.57
C ARG A 117 -5.66 17.29 8.12
N PHE A 118 -5.32 16.32 7.30
CA PHE A 118 -5.44 14.91 7.63
C PHE A 118 -4.07 14.25 7.54
N PRO A 119 -3.55 13.70 8.65
CA PRO A 119 -2.36 12.86 8.57
C PRO A 119 -2.70 11.51 7.98
N LEU A 120 -1.68 10.85 7.45
CA LEU A 120 -1.80 9.46 7.05
C LEU A 120 -1.91 8.60 8.32
N SER A 121 -2.96 7.78 8.41
CA SER A 121 -3.23 6.97 9.60
C SER A 121 -3.52 5.53 9.18
N PHE A 122 -2.83 4.58 9.80
CA PHE A 122 -3.03 3.16 9.56
C PHE A 122 -4.07 2.58 10.53
N SER A 123 -4.58 1.39 10.20
CA SER A 123 -5.65 0.73 10.96
C SER A 123 -5.30 0.41 12.41
N ASP A 124 -4.00 0.37 12.75
CA ASP A 124 -3.52 0.17 14.12
C ASP A 124 -3.42 1.48 14.93
N GLY A 125 -3.84 2.60 14.37
CA GLY A 125 -3.80 3.90 15.02
C GLY A 125 -2.49 4.66 14.84
N GLU A 126 -1.51 4.11 14.11
CA GLU A 126 -0.28 4.81 13.80
C GLU A 126 -0.56 5.97 12.84
N GLU A 127 -0.22 7.18 13.23
CA GLU A 127 -0.33 8.38 12.41
C GLU A 127 1.04 8.81 11.88
N VAL A 128 1.07 9.26 10.63
CA VAL A 128 2.28 9.74 9.95
C VAL A 128 2.08 11.19 9.54
N TRP A 129 2.86 12.07 10.14
CA TRP A 129 2.84 13.51 9.86
C TRP A 129 3.96 13.93 8.90
#